data_9aae5e53e0a975d296f11241f039365f
#
_entry.id   9aae5e53e0a975d296f11241f039365f
#
_cell.length_a   1.000
_cell.length_b   1.000
_cell.length_c   1.000
_cell.angle_alpha   90.00
_cell.angle_beta   90.00
_cell.angle_gamma   90.00
#
_symmetry.space_group_name_H-M   'P 1'
#
loop_
_entity.id
_entity.type
_entity.pdbx_description
1 polymer ?
#
loop_
_entity_poly.entity_id
_entity_poly.type
_entity_poly.pdbx_seq_one_letter_code
_entity_poly.pdbx_strand_id
1 'polypeptide(L)'
;MNDRCVSLLDNYDVEVLRTTKGRGAILCETNQGMLIFKEYMERRNKILLQNEVLELLHGQQFPAEQILKNKEGELLTMDFDGTAYVLKTYFAGRECDLKDSENCNQAVRALAQLHKTKLWQEENAPVEIPENSALEFNRRTRELKKIRRFLKTRSQKSDFEILLMQNYTYFFEQALQIEEEMQKFAALPVPSGICHGDFQYHNILIEQEKTFLINFEKCAIGDMTRDLGLFLRKILEKTSWQKKLAFQLIGEYEKVRPLTDAEKLHLYGRLAYPEKFWKIANFYYNSGKAWIPMKNMEKLYRLLDLEEEKKTFLEHYRGVYL
;
A
#
# COMPACT_ATOMS: atom_id res chain seq x y z
N MET A 1 -6.38 -20.74 -10.66
CA MET A 1 -5.42 -20.72 -11.77
C MET A 1 -5.46 -22.08 -12.40
N ASN A 2 -5.82 -22.16 -13.66
CA ASN A 2 -6.03 -23.43 -14.38
C ASN A 2 -4.68 -23.94 -14.93
N ASP A 3 -4.56 -25.25 -15.14
CA ASP A 3 -3.36 -25.87 -15.75
C ASP A 3 -3.06 -25.30 -17.17
N ARG A 4 -4.03 -24.64 -17.79
CA ARG A 4 -3.92 -23.89 -19.05
C ARG A 4 -2.89 -22.75 -18.99
N CYS A 5 -2.73 -22.07 -17.84
CA CYS A 5 -1.78 -20.97 -17.74
C CYS A 5 -0.32 -21.42 -17.79
N VAL A 6 -0.06 -22.71 -17.53
CA VAL A 6 1.32 -23.24 -17.56
C VAL A 6 1.89 -23.24 -18.98
N SER A 7 1.06 -23.48 -20.00
CA SER A 7 1.50 -23.43 -21.41
C SER A 7 1.93 -22.02 -21.87
N LEU A 8 1.50 -20.96 -21.18
CA LEU A 8 1.95 -19.60 -21.46
C LEU A 8 3.43 -19.39 -21.11
N LEU A 9 4.00 -20.23 -20.25
CA LEU A 9 5.43 -20.18 -19.92
C LEU A 9 6.32 -20.54 -21.14
N ASP A 10 5.79 -21.26 -22.12
CA ASP A 10 6.50 -21.56 -23.37
C ASP A 10 6.83 -20.30 -24.19
N ASN A 11 6.16 -19.17 -23.88
CA ASN A 11 6.45 -17.88 -24.49
C ASN A 11 7.70 -17.19 -23.91
N TYR A 12 8.36 -17.76 -22.91
CA TYR A 12 9.55 -17.19 -22.30
C TYR A 12 10.80 -18.01 -22.63
N ASP A 13 11.97 -17.36 -22.68
CA ASP A 13 13.27 -18.00 -22.88
C ASP A 13 13.79 -18.63 -21.58
N VAL A 14 12.98 -19.47 -20.97
CA VAL A 14 13.31 -20.23 -19.76
C VAL A 14 12.89 -21.69 -19.90
N GLU A 15 13.70 -22.59 -19.43
CA GLU A 15 13.35 -24.00 -19.32
C GLU A 15 12.69 -24.25 -17.96
N VAL A 16 11.41 -24.57 -17.96
CA VAL A 16 10.64 -24.84 -16.74
C VAL A 16 10.81 -26.31 -16.36
N LEU A 17 11.49 -26.56 -15.25
CA LEU A 17 11.76 -27.91 -14.74
C LEU A 17 10.58 -28.42 -13.91
N ARG A 18 9.96 -27.54 -13.10
CA ARG A 18 8.84 -27.87 -12.23
C ARG A 18 7.98 -26.65 -11.96
N THR A 19 6.67 -26.88 -11.82
CA THR A 19 5.73 -25.85 -11.37
C THR A 19 5.04 -26.27 -10.08
N THR A 20 4.80 -25.29 -9.17
CA THR A 20 4.07 -25.49 -7.93
C THR A 20 3.05 -24.37 -7.74
N LYS A 21 1.80 -24.73 -7.37
CA LYS A 21 0.75 -23.71 -7.10
C LYS A 21 1.07 -22.98 -5.82
N GLY A 22 1.19 -21.65 -5.91
CA GLY A 22 1.28 -20.73 -4.79
C GLY A 22 -0.02 -19.97 -4.55
N ARG A 23 0.00 -19.01 -3.63
CA ARG A 23 -1.15 -18.14 -3.33
C ARG A 23 -1.36 -17.12 -4.47
N GLY A 24 -2.28 -17.43 -5.41
CA GLY A 24 -2.58 -16.55 -6.54
C GLY A 24 -1.48 -16.46 -7.59
N ALA A 25 -0.55 -17.42 -7.61
CA ALA A 25 0.58 -17.47 -8.51
C ALA A 25 1.05 -18.91 -8.75
N ILE A 26 1.88 -19.12 -9.76
CA ILE A 26 2.61 -20.36 -10.01
C ILE A 26 4.09 -20.09 -9.73
N LEU A 27 4.69 -20.89 -8.86
CA LEU A 27 6.13 -20.91 -8.67
C LEU A 27 6.74 -21.83 -9.70
N CYS A 28 7.74 -21.32 -10.42
CA CYS A 28 8.42 -22.00 -11.52
C CYS A 28 9.88 -22.23 -11.14
N GLU A 29 10.27 -23.49 -10.99
CA GLU A 29 11.68 -23.88 -10.93
C GLU A 29 12.20 -23.94 -12.36
N THR A 30 13.22 -23.18 -12.68
CA THR A 30 13.76 -23.05 -14.05
C THR A 30 15.27 -23.20 -14.07
N ASN A 31 15.84 -23.37 -15.27
CA ASN A 31 17.28 -23.35 -15.48
C ASN A 31 17.96 -22.01 -15.10
N GLN A 32 17.18 -20.94 -14.91
CA GLN A 32 17.66 -19.60 -14.48
C GLN A 32 17.34 -19.31 -13.00
N GLY A 33 16.87 -20.32 -12.25
CA GLY A 33 16.45 -20.18 -10.86
C GLY A 33 14.93 -20.14 -10.65
N MET A 34 14.52 -19.73 -9.48
CA MET A 34 13.09 -19.66 -9.13
C MET A 34 12.45 -18.40 -9.69
N LEU A 35 11.32 -18.56 -10.38
CA LEU A 35 10.51 -17.50 -10.92
C LEU A 35 9.07 -17.61 -10.39
N ILE A 36 8.32 -16.52 -10.49
CA ILE A 36 6.89 -16.46 -10.15
C ILE A 36 6.08 -15.98 -11.34
N PHE A 37 5.10 -16.78 -11.76
CA PHE A 37 4.17 -16.48 -12.83
C PHE A 37 2.79 -16.19 -12.23
N LYS A 38 2.24 -15.02 -12.49
CA LYS A 38 0.98 -14.59 -11.89
C LYS A 38 0.13 -13.76 -12.84
N GLU A 39 -1.17 -13.75 -12.59
CA GLU A 39 -2.11 -12.86 -13.26
C GLU A 39 -1.79 -11.39 -12.93
N TYR A 40 -1.81 -10.53 -13.95
CA TYR A 40 -1.63 -9.09 -13.82
C TYR A 40 -3.00 -8.40 -13.73
N MET A 41 -3.34 -7.93 -12.54
CA MET A 41 -4.68 -7.40 -12.19
C MET A 41 -4.82 -5.89 -12.40
N GLU A 42 -3.72 -5.17 -12.61
CA GLU A 42 -3.73 -3.72 -12.82
C GLU A 42 -3.98 -3.36 -14.29
N ARG A 43 -4.18 -2.07 -14.56
CA ARG A 43 -4.34 -1.59 -15.95
C ARG A 43 -3.07 -1.87 -16.74
N ARG A 44 -3.20 -2.38 -17.96
CA ARG A 44 -2.07 -2.82 -18.80
C ARG A 44 -1.00 -1.74 -19.02
N ASN A 45 -1.41 -0.47 -19.13
CA ASN A 45 -0.46 0.63 -19.29
C ASN A 45 0.43 0.87 -18.05
N LYS A 46 0.02 0.42 -16.87
CA LYS A 46 0.83 0.54 -15.65
C LYS A 46 2.06 -0.36 -15.64
N ILE A 47 2.07 -1.45 -16.43
CA ILE A 47 3.22 -2.35 -16.49
C ILE A 47 4.48 -1.63 -16.99
N LEU A 48 4.31 -0.62 -17.87
CA LEU A 48 5.43 0.15 -18.41
C LEU A 48 6.11 0.95 -17.29
N LEU A 49 5.34 1.73 -16.53
CA LEU A 49 5.87 2.48 -15.38
C LEU A 49 6.50 1.53 -14.34
N GLN A 50 5.82 0.40 -14.05
CA GLN A 50 6.34 -0.60 -13.12
C GLN A 50 7.69 -1.14 -13.59
N ASN A 51 7.82 -1.49 -14.86
CA ASN A 51 9.07 -2.00 -15.41
C ASN A 51 10.18 -0.95 -15.37
N GLU A 52 9.90 0.30 -15.76
CA GLU A 52 10.86 1.40 -15.71
C GLU A 52 11.36 1.67 -14.29
N VAL A 53 10.46 1.64 -13.28
CA VAL A 53 10.83 1.75 -11.86
C VAL A 53 11.74 0.59 -11.45
N LEU A 54 11.38 -0.65 -11.80
CA LEU A 54 12.15 -1.85 -11.44
C LEU A 54 13.53 -1.88 -12.12
N GLU A 55 13.63 -1.48 -13.38
CA GLU A 55 14.91 -1.35 -14.08
C GLU A 55 15.81 -0.28 -13.44
N LEU A 56 15.22 0.86 -13.07
CA LEU A 56 15.94 1.91 -12.34
C LEU A 56 16.47 1.42 -10.98
N LEU A 57 15.62 0.71 -10.23
CA LEU A 57 16.00 0.12 -8.94
C LEU A 57 17.10 -0.92 -9.11
N HIS A 58 17.00 -1.77 -10.11
CA HIS A 58 18.00 -2.78 -10.42
C HIS A 58 19.35 -2.14 -10.80
N GLY A 59 19.35 -1.09 -11.63
CA GLY A 59 20.54 -0.32 -11.99
C GLY A 59 21.24 0.33 -10.79
N GLN A 60 20.50 0.60 -9.70
CA GLN A 60 21.02 1.10 -8.44
C GLN A 60 21.24 -0.01 -7.38
N GLN A 61 21.18 -1.27 -7.80
CA GLN A 61 21.38 -2.46 -6.94
C GLN A 61 20.39 -2.53 -5.75
N PHE A 62 19.21 -1.94 -5.91
CA PHE A 62 18.17 -2.03 -4.90
C PHE A 62 17.51 -3.42 -4.95
N PRO A 63 17.29 -4.10 -3.80
CA PRO A 63 16.73 -5.46 -3.75
C PRO A 63 15.21 -5.46 -4.01
N ALA A 64 14.82 -5.41 -5.27
CA ALA A 64 13.44 -5.50 -5.74
C ALA A 64 13.27 -6.62 -6.78
N GLU A 65 12.01 -7.01 -6.99
CA GLU A 65 11.66 -7.96 -8.06
C GLU A 65 12.01 -7.40 -9.44
N GLN A 66 12.11 -8.29 -10.44
CA GLN A 66 12.30 -7.93 -11.84
C GLN A 66 11.24 -8.63 -12.68
N ILE A 67 10.81 -7.97 -13.77
CA ILE A 67 9.90 -8.53 -14.75
C ILE A 67 10.74 -9.12 -15.91
N LEU A 68 10.41 -10.34 -16.31
CA LEU A 68 11.02 -10.98 -17.47
C LEU A 68 10.15 -10.73 -18.69
N LYS A 69 10.77 -10.27 -19.79
CA LYS A 69 10.11 -10.14 -21.09
C LYS A 69 9.91 -11.51 -21.73
N ASN A 70 8.81 -11.66 -22.45
CA ASN A 70 8.58 -12.85 -23.27
C ASN A 70 9.43 -12.83 -24.55
N LYS A 71 9.37 -13.87 -25.36
CA LYS A 71 10.11 -14.03 -26.64
C LYS A 71 9.81 -12.94 -27.65
N GLU A 72 8.65 -12.29 -27.56
CA GLU A 72 8.25 -11.17 -28.41
C GLU A 72 8.74 -9.81 -27.87
N GLY A 73 9.42 -9.81 -26.71
CA GLY A 73 9.90 -8.60 -26.04
C GLY A 73 8.84 -7.90 -25.17
N GLU A 74 7.65 -8.49 -25.00
CA GLU A 74 6.55 -7.93 -24.24
C GLU A 74 6.67 -8.26 -22.74
N LEU A 75 6.19 -7.33 -21.90
CA LEU A 75 6.19 -7.49 -20.43
C LEU A 75 5.03 -8.36 -19.92
N LEU A 76 3.97 -8.48 -20.71
CA LEU A 76 2.78 -9.26 -20.40
C LEU A 76 2.58 -10.35 -21.46
N THR A 77 2.17 -11.53 -21.01
CA THR A 77 1.71 -12.59 -21.89
C THR A 77 0.21 -12.73 -21.75
N MET A 78 -0.50 -12.76 -22.87
CA MET A 78 -1.95 -12.80 -22.91
C MET A 78 -2.46 -14.22 -23.09
N ASP A 79 -3.43 -14.63 -22.25
CA ASP A 79 -4.22 -15.83 -22.51
C ASP A 79 -5.26 -15.55 -23.61
N PHE A 80 -5.82 -16.61 -24.20
CA PHE A 80 -6.84 -16.51 -25.25
C PHE A 80 -8.14 -15.81 -24.80
N ASP A 81 -8.43 -15.82 -23.50
CA ASP A 81 -9.58 -15.11 -22.90
C ASP A 81 -9.30 -13.63 -22.60
N GLY A 82 -8.09 -13.16 -22.91
CA GLY A 82 -7.64 -11.79 -22.68
C GLY A 82 -7.08 -11.53 -21.28
N THR A 83 -6.93 -12.55 -20.44
CA THR A 83 -6.25 -12.44 -19.14
C THR A 83 -4.76 -12.20 -19.33
N ALA A 84 -4.23 -11.19 -18.66
CA ALA A 84 -2.82 -10.84 -18.72
C ALA A 84 -2.02 -11.53 -17.61
N TYR A 85 -0.83 -12.01 -17.95
CA TYR A 85 0.10 -12.66 -17.02
C TYR A 85 1.47 -12.01 -17.08
N VAL A 86 2.20 -12.07 -15.97
CA VAL A 86 3.57 -11.57 -15.85
C VAL A 86 4.47 -12.63 -15.22
N LEU A 87 5.68 -12.76 -15.72
CA LEU A 87 6.74 -13.59 -15.15
C LEU A 87 7.75 -12.69 -14.44
N LYS A 88 8.07 -13.00 -13.18
CA LYS A 88 8.94 -12.18 -12.33
C LYS A 88 9.94 -13.05 -11.57
N THR A 89 11.01 -12.41 -11.09
CA THR A 89 11.94 -13.05 -10.17
C THR A 89 11.25 -13.42 -8.85
N TYR A 90 11.69 -14.51 -8.25
CA TYR A 90 11.24 -14.99 -6.95
C TYR A 90 12.30 -14.79 -5.88
N PHE A 91 11.89 -14.44 -4.68
CA PHE A 91 12.75 -14.36 -3.51
C PHE A 91 12.27 -15.31 -2.41
N ALA A 92 13.21 -16.06 -1.81
CA ALA A 92 12.94 -17.08 -0.80
C ALA A 92 12.80 -16.53 0.62
N GLY A 93 12.55 -15.24 0.81
CA GLY A 93 12.39 -14.62 2.11
C GLY A 93 11.04 -14.93 2.77
N ARG A 94 10.97 -14.74 4.09
CA ARG A 94 9.72 -14.76 4.84
C ARG A 94 9.07 -13.37 4.87
N GLU A 95 7.73 -13.31 4.88
CA GLU A 95 7.01 -12.05 5.06
C GLU A 95 7.43 -11.34 6.36
N CYS A 96 7.46 -10.00 6.33
CA CYS A 96 7.76 -9.18 7.50
C CYS A 96 6.78 -9.45 8.63
N ASP A 97 7.27 -9.87 9.80
CA ASP A 97 6.41 -10.01 10.98
C ASP A 97 6.27 -8.67 11.71
N LEU A 98 5.05 -8.12 11.69
CA LEU A 98 4.75 -6.85 12.36
C LEU A 98 4.79 -6.92 13.91
N LYS A 99 4.99 -8.10 14.49
CA LYS A 99 5.22 -8.28 15.93
C LYS A 99 6.70 -8.24 16.29
N ASP A 100 7.55 -8.47 15.31
CA ASP A 100 9.01 -8.42 15.46
C ASP A 100 9.49 -6.98 15.17
N SER A 101 10.01 -6.33 16.21
CA SER A 101 10.50 -4.94 16.13
C SER A 101 11.65 -4.79 15.13
N GLU A 102 12.56 -5.79 15.03
CA GLU A 102 13.68 -5.70 14.09
C GLU A 102 13.22 -5.91 12.64
N ASN A 103 12.26 -6.79 12.39
CA ASN A 103 11.63 -6.90 11.08
C ASN A 103 10.99 -5.57 10.66
N CYS A 104 10.31 -4.89 11.58
CA CYS A 104 9.73 -3.57 11.31
C CYS A 104 10.82 -2.51 11.06
N ASN A 105 11.93 -2.52 11.80
CA ASN A 105 13.07 -1.63 11.60
C ASN A 105 13.71 -1.84 10.22
N GLN A 106 13.96 -3.10 9.83
CA GLN A 106 14.49 -3.44 8.51
C GLN A 106 13.55 -2.97 7.39
N ALA A 107 12.25 -3.17 7.56
CA ALA A 107 11.23 -2.74 6.61
C ALA A 107 11.25 -1.21 6.39
N VAL A 108 11.27 -0.40 7.47
CA VAL A 108 11.27 1.06 7.31
C VAL A 108 12.60 1.59 6.78
N ARG A 109 13.73 0.94 7.08
CA ARG A 109 15.04 1.27 6.48
C ARG A 109 15.04 0.97 4.98
N ALA A 110 14.50 -0.19 4.55
CA ALA A 110 14.35 -0.52 3.14
C ALA A 110 13.41 0.47 2.42
N LEU A 111 12.31 0.88 3.06
CA LEU A 111 11.44 1.92 2.52
C LEU A 111 12.17 3.26 2.37
N ALA A 112 12.95 3.66 3.36
CA ALA A 112 13.73 4.90 3.29
C ALA A 112 14.80 4.85 2.18
N GLN A 113 15.41 3.67 1.95
CA GLN A 113 16.32 3.46 0.84
C GLN A 113 15.61 3.57 -0.50
N LEU A 114 14.40 2.97 -0.66
CA LEU A 114 13.56 3.14 -1.84
C LEU A 114 13.26 4.61 -2.11
N HIS A 115 12.86 5.35 -1.09
CA HIS A 115 12.51 6.76 -1.18
C HIS A 115 13.74 7.68 -1.41
N LYS A 116 14.94 7.19 -1.14
CA LYS A 116 16.21 7.89 -1.42
C LYS A 116 16.74 7.62 -2.82
N THR A 117 16.18 6.67 -3.54
CA THR A 117 16.58 6.32 -4.92
C THR A 117 16.50 7.56 -5.80
N LYS A 118 17.57 7.80 -6.56
CA LYS A 118 17.61 8.92 -7.51
C LYS A 118 16.65 8.63 -8.66
N LEU A 119 15.75 9.56 -8.94
CA LEU A 119 14.85 9.49 -10.08
C LEU A 119 15.62 9.75 -11.40
N TRP A 120 14.92 9.48 -12.51
CA TRP A 120 15.38 9.86 -13.85
C TRP A 120 15.61 11.38 -13.93
N GLN A 121 16.43 11.83 -14.88
CA GLN A 121 16.49 13.24 -15.21
C GLN A 121 15.12 13.67 -15.78
N GLU A 122 14.73 14.93 -15.53
CA GLU A 122 13.35 15.42 -15.78
C GLU A 122 12.81 15.16 -17.20
N GLU A 123 13.70 15.12 -18.22
CA GLU A 123 13.33 14.86 -19.62
C GLU A 123 12.80 13.46 -19.89
N ASN A 124 13.05 12.50 -18.99
CA ASN A 124 12.71 11.06 -19.15
C ASN A 124 11.79 10.54 -18.05
N ALA A 125 11.20 11.40 -17.23
CA ALA A 125 10.37 10.98 -16.12
C ALA A 125 9.00 10.45 -16.61
N PRO A 126 8.56 9.25 -16.20
CA PRO A 126 7.22 8.77 -16.50
C PRO A 126 6.15 9.64 -15.81
N VAL A 127 5.10 10.01 -16.55
CA VAL A 127 4.15 11.09 -16.22
C VAL A 127 2.91 10.65 -15.44
N GLU A 128 2.95 9.65 -14.57
CA GLU A 128 1.84 9.44 -13.65
C GLU A 128 2.14 10.08 -12.29
N ILE A 129 1.65 11.32 -12.10
CA ILE A 129 1.65 11.97 -10.79
C ILE A 129 0.42 11.49 -10.02
N PRO A 130 0.58 10.79 -8.89
CA PRO A 130 -0.57 10.38 -8.09
C PRO A 130 -1.32 11.57 -7.54
N GLU A 131 -2.62 11.36 -7.27
CA GLU A 131 -3.47 12.30 -6.56
C GLU A 131 -2.77 12.79 -5.27
N ASN A 132 -2.65 14.09 -5.09
CA ASN A 132 -2.07 14.63 -3.86
C ASN A 132 -2.94 14.30 -2.63
N SER A 133 -2.37 14.36 -1.43
CA SER A 133 -3.05 13.97 -0.19
C SER A 133 -4.36 14.73 0.05
N ALA A 134 -4.40 16.02 -0.28
CA ALA A 134 -5.59 16.86 -0.08
C ALA A 134 -6.75 16.42 -0.98
N LEU A 135 -6.46 16.12 -2.26
CA LEU A 135 -7.46 15.61 -3.21
C LEU A 135 -7.93 14.21 -2.80
N GLU A 136 -7.02 13.35 -2.34
CA GLU A 136 -7.33 12.01 -1.86
C GLU A 136 -8.29 12.07 -0.67
N PHE A 137 -8.03 12.90 0.34
CA PHE A 137 -8.90 13.07 1.51
C PHE A 137 -10.25 13.69 1.14
N ASN A 138 -10.27 14.69 0.28
CA ASN A 138 -11.51 15.30 -0.22
C ASN A 138 -12.40 14.27 -0.93
N ARG A 139 -11.83 13.42 -1.78
CA ARG A 139 -12.55 12.34 -2.44
C ARG A 139 -13.16 11.36 -1.43
N ARG A 140 -12.38 10.91 -0.45
CA ARG A 140 -12.84 9.98 0.60
C ARG A 140 -13.92 10.59 1.49
N THR A 141 -13.79 11.85 1.84
CA THR A 141 -14.82 12.60 2.61
C THR A 141 -16.13 12.73 1.82
N ARG A 142 -16.06 12.96 0.49
CA ARG A 142 -17.25 12.94 -0.39
C ARG A 142 -17.89 11.54 -0.44
N GLU A 143 -17.11 10.48 -0.47
CA GLU A 143 -17.62 9.11 -0.40
C GLU A 143 -18.34 8.85 0.93
N LEU A 144 -17.80 9.27 2.07
CA LEU A 144 -18.50 9.22 3.36
C LEU A 144 -19.85 9.96 3.31
N LYS A 145 -19.92 11.15 2.70
CA LYS A 145 -21.21 11.89 2.51
C LYS A 145 -22.21 11.08 1.70
N LYS A 146 -21.78 10.38 0.64
CA LYS A 146 -22.64 9.51 -0.17
C LYS A 146 -23.17 8.34 0.66
N ILE A 147 -22.30 7.69 1.42
CA ILE A 147 -22.66 6.56 2.28
C ILE A 147 -23.70 6.98 3.33
N ARG A 148 -23.50 8.13 3.98
CA ARG A 148 -24.49 8.66 4.94
C ARG A 148 -25.87 8.88 4.31
N ARG A 149 -25.92 9.47 3.10
CA ARG A 149 -27.17 9.68 2.38
C ARG A 149 -27.88 8.34 2.12
N PHE A 150 -27.15 7.36 1.61
CA PHE A 150 -27.67 6.01 1.39
C PHE A 150 -28.22 5.39 2.68
N LEU A 151 -27.47 5.42 3.78
CA LEU A 151 -27.93 4.88 5.05
C LEU A 151 -29.20 5.56 5.60
N LYS A 152 -29.36 6.87 5.36
CA LYS A 152 -30.56 7.61 5.77
C LYS A 152 -31.82 7.21 5.00
N THR A 153 -31.70 6.74 3.75
CA THR A 153 -32.85 6.32 2.92
C THR A 153 -33.37 4.94 3.28
N ARG A 154 -32.60 4.13 4.03
CA ARG A 154 -33.04 2.78 4.42
C ARG A 154 -34.07 2.84 5.53
N SER A 155 -35.26 2.25 5.28
CA SER A 155 -36.35 2.15 6.26
C SER A 155 -36.00 1.23 7.42
N GLN A 156 -35.38 0.09 7.13
CA GLN A 156 -34.87 -0.85 8.14
C GLN A 156 -33.35 -0.88 8.08
N LYS A 157 -32.70 -0.77 9.24
CA LYS A 157 -31.25 -0.78 9.38
C LYS A 157 -30.80 -2.02 10.14
N SER A 158 -29.73 -2.66 9.64
CA SER A 158 -29.03 -3.72 10.35
C SER A 158 -28.27 -3.16 11.55
N ASP A 159 -27.88 -4.03 12.49
CA ASP A 159 -27.07 -3.65 13.66
C ASP A 159 -25.77 -2.96 13.26
N PHE A 160 -25.16 -3.42 12.15
CA PHE A 160 -23.97 -2.75 11.58
C PHE A 160 -24.25 -1.32 11.14
N GLU A 161 -25.35 -1.09 10.43
CA GLU A 161 -25.72 0.25 9.95
C GLU A 161 -26.06 1.17 11.13
N ILE A 162 -26.70 0.64 12.18
CA ILE A 162 -26.98 1.38 13.41
C ILE A 162 -25.67 1.80 14.07
N LEU A 163 -24.77 0.85 14.31
CA LEU A 163 -23.46 1.14 14.93
C LEU A 163 -22.63 2.11 14.09
N LEU A 164 -22.61 1.94 12.76
CA LEU A 164 -21.92 2.85 11.86
C LEU A 164 -22.49 4.27 11.94
N MET A 165 -23.81 4.43 11.98
CA MET A 165 -24.48 5.73 12.05
C MET A 165 -24.31 6.42 13.42
N GLN A 166 -24.29 5.65 14.51
CA GLN A 166 -24.03 6.19 15.86
C GLN A 166 -22.68 6.88 15.96
N ASN A 167 -21.66 6.33 15.27
CA ASN A 167 -20.30 6.83 15.29
C ASN A 167 -19.95 7.73 14.09
N TYR A 168 -20.89 7.87 13.14
CA TYR A 168 -20.61 8.54 11.88
C TYR A 168 -20.18 10.02 12.09
N THR A 169 -20.89 10.77 12.91
CA THR A 169 -20.63 12.20 13.09
C THR A 169 -19.24 12.45 13.61
N TYR A 170 -18.80 11.69 14.60
CA TYR A 170 -17.47 11.78 15.18
C TYR A 170 -16.35 11.59 14.13
N PHE A 171 -16.38 10.48 13.40
CA PHE A 171 -15.36 10.22 12.37
C PHE A 171 -15.45 11.15 11.16
N PHE A 172 -16.65 11.61 10.85
CA PHE A 172 -16.85 12.53 9.74
C PHE A 172 -16.29 13.93 10.07
N GLU A 173 -16.44 14.39 11.30
CA GLU A 173 -15.85 15.65 11.78
C GLU A 173 -14.32 15.56 11.78
N GLN A 174 -13.73 14.45 12.24
CA GLN A 174 -12.30 14.21 12.10
C GLN A 174 -11.84 14.27 10.63
N ALA A 175 -12.59 13.64 9.72
CA ALA A 175 -12.26 13.66 8.29
C ALA A 175 -12.28 15.09 7.72
N LEU A 176 -13.28 15.90 8.10
CA LEU A 176 -13.37 17.31 7.66
C LEU A 176 -12.24 18.16 8.22
N GLN A 177 -11.92 18.00 9.51
CA GLN A 177 -10.83 18.73 10.15
C GLN A 177 -9.50 18.45 9.46
N ILE A 178 -9.17 17.17 9.23
CA ILE A 178 -7.92 16.80 8.56
C ILE A 178 -7.91 17.26 7.10
N GLU A 179 -9.04 17.16 6.39
CA GLU A 179 -9.17 17.69 5.03
C GLU A 179 -8.85 19.20 4.99
N GLU A 180 -9.40 19.98 5.91
CA GLU A 180 -9.17 21.43 6.01
C GLU A 180 -7.70 21.75 6.36
N GLU A 181 -7.13 21.02 7.35
CA GLU A 181 -5.72 21.16 7.72
C GLU A 181 -4.80 20.88 6.52
N MET A 182 -5.04 19.79 5.81
CA MET A 182 -4.22 19.41 4.64
C MET A 182 -4.38 20.36 3.45
N GLN A 183 -5.55 21.00 3.29
CA GLN A 183 -5.72 22.03 2.28
C GLN A 183 -4.87 23.28 2.57
N LYS A 184 -4.73 23.68 3.84
CA LYS A 184 -3.85 24.79 4.25
C LYS A 184 -2.39 24.52 3.91
N PHE A 185 -1.97 23.26 3.95
CA PHE A 185 -0.61 22.83 3.66
C PHE A 185 -0.41 22.36 2.21
N ALA A 186 -1.45 22.32 1.39
CA ALA A 186 -1.36 21.87 0.00
C ALA A 186 -0.38 22.66 -0.87
N ALA A 187 -0.08 23.91 -0.48
CA ALA A 187 0.91 24.75 -1.15
C ALA A 187 2.37 24.48 -0.73
N LEU A 188 2.60 23.71 0.35
CA LEU A 188 3.94 23.34 0.77
C LEU A 188 4.51 22.26 -0.17
N PRO A 189 5.70 22.49 -0.74
CA PRO A 189 6.30 21.50 -1.62
C PRO A 189 6.68 20.24 -0.81
N VAL A 190 6.14 19.11 -1.22
CA VAL A 190 6.52 17.81 -0.68
C VAL A 190 7.41 17.13 -1.72
N PRO A 191 8.60 16.65 -1.33
CA PRO A 191 9.47 15.94 -2.25
C PRO A 191 8.76 14.73 -2.87
N SER A 192 8.87 14.59 -4.18
CA SER A 192 8.39 13.42 -4.91
C SER A 192 9.50 12.38 -5.03
N GLY A 193 9.13 11.12 -4.91
CA GLY A 193 10.01 9.98 -5.06
C GLY A 193 9.25 8.73 -5.51
N ILE A 194 9.97 7.61 -5.64
CA ILE A 194 9.35 6.33 -5.95
C ILE A 194 8.54 5.87 -4.75
N CYS A 195 7.22 5.74 -4.95
CA CYS A 195 6.32 5.10 -3.99
C CYS A 195 6.09 3.66 -4.42
N HIS A 196 6.12 2.73 -3.48
CA HIS A 196 5.72 1.33 -3.70
C HIS A 196 4.22 1.22 -3.99
N GLY A 197 3.41 2.08 -3.38
CA GLY A 197 1.95 2.16 -3.55
C GLY A 197 1.15 1.11 -2.77
N ASP A 198 1.80 0.02 -2.33
CA ASP A 198 1.20 -1.02 -1.47
C ASP A 198 2.21 -1.58 -0.47
N PHE A 199 2.91 -0.69 0.25
CA PHE A 199 3.94 -1.06 1.21
C PHE A 199 3.32 -1.70 2.45
N GLN A 200 3.15 -3.03 2.39
CA GLN A 200 2.54 -3.86 3.43
C GLN A 200 3.43 -5.08 3.72
N TYR A 201 3.30 -5.65 4.91
CA TYR A 201 4.13 -6.73 5.43
C TYR A 201 4.32 -7.92 4.47
N HIS A 202 3.29 -8.30 3.71
CA HIS A 202 3.33 -9.40 2.75
C HIS A 202 4.04 -9.05 1.43
N ASN A 203 4.37 -7.77 1.20
CA ASN A 203 5.17 -7.29 0.08
C ASN A 203 6.61 -6.99 0.49
N ILE A 204 6.98 -7.34 1.71
CA ILE A 204 8.32 -7.14 2.29
C ILE A 204 8.84 -8.51 2.71
N LEU A 205 9.82 -9.02 2.01
CA LEU A 205 10.43 -10.30 2.32
C LEU A 205 11.77 -10.09 3.03
N ILE A 206 11.96 -10.80 4.12
CA ILE A 206 13.17 -10.72 4.94
C ILE A 206 13.89 -12.07 4.89
N GLU A 207 15.17 -12.02 4.51
CA GLU A 207 16.09 -13.15 4.53
C GLU A 207 17.36 -12.71 5.26
N GLN A 208 17.51 -13.13 6.50
CA GLN A 208 18.58 -12.67 7.40
C GLN A 208 18.58 -11.13 7.54
N GLU A 209 19.62 -10.45 7.07
CA GLU A 209 19.73 -8.98 7.09
C GLU A 209 19.26 -8.31 5.78
N LYS A 210 18.88 -9.11 4.79
CA LYS A 210 18.42 -8.60 3.49
C LYS A 210 16.93 -8.43 3.49
N THR A 211 16.47 -7.31 2.94
CA THR A 211 15.05 -7.01 2.76
C THR A 211 14.76 -6.81 1.28
N PHE A 212 13.85 -7.63 0.73
CA PHE A 212 13.42 -7.54 -0.65
C PHE A 212 12.02 -6.95 -0.72
N LEU A 213 11.79 -6.03 -1.66
CA LEU A 213 10.47 -5.48 -1.94
C LEU A 213 9.90 -6.12 -3.20
N ILE A 214 8.65 -6.56 -3.12
CA ILE A 214 7.94 -7.25 -4.20
C ILE A 214 6.56 -6.65 -4.42
N ASN A 215 5.94 -6.95 -5.56
CA ASN A 215 4.59 -6.51 -5.93
C ASN A 215 4.47 -5.00 -6.13
N PHE A 216 5.29 -4.46 -7.04
CA PHE A 216 5.31 -3.04 -7.45
C PHE A 216 4.17 -2.64 -8.39
N GLU A 217 3.12 -3.44 -8.56
CA GLU A 217 2.02 -3.15 -9.50
C GLU A 217 1.33 -1.81 -9.25
N LYS A 218 1.40 -1.29 -8.02
CA LYS A 218 0.82 0.01 -7.64
C LYS A 218 1.85 1.12 -7.47
N CYS A 219 3.09 0.89 -7.93
CA CYS A 219 4.12 1.90 -7.82
C CYS A 219 3.74 3.20 -8.55
N ALA A 220 4.26 4.29 -8.07
CA ALA A 220 3.99 5.63 -8.59
C ALA A 220 5.12 6.58 -8.20
N ILE A 221 5.21 7.72 -8.89
CA ILE A 221 6.09 8.82 -8.48
C ILE A 221 5.25 9.86 -7.75
N GLY A 222 5.57 10.16 -6.49
CA GLY A 222 4.80 11.13 -5.73
C GLY A 222 5.17 11.26 -4.26
N ASP A 223 4.17 11.63 -3.44
CA ASP A 223 4.32 11.83 -2.00
C ASP A 223 4.64 10.51 -1.26
N MET A 224 5.90 10.36 -0.90
CA MET A 224 6.47 9.18 -0.24
C MET A 224 5.90 8.92 1.15
N THR A 225 5.31 9.91 1.81
CA THR A 225 4.66 9.74 3.12
C THR A 225 3.46 8.81 3.03
N ARG A 226 2.95 8.54 1.83
CA ARG A 226 1.87 7.59 1.58
C ARG A 226 2.24 6.17 2.00
N ASP A 227 3.42 5.70 1.62
CA ASP A 227 3.89 4.36 1.96
C ASP A 227 4.25 4.26 3.44
N LEU A 228 4.98 5.25 3.97
CA LEU A 228 5.35 5.30 5.37
C LEU A 228 4.10 5.36 6.27
N GLY A 229 3.14 6.22 5.95
CA GLY A 229 1.87 6.33 6.67
C GLY A 229 1.04 5.05 6.61
N LEU A 230 1.00 4.36 5.46
CA LEU A 230 0.32 3.07 5.34
C LEU A 230 0.93 2.01 6.26
N PHE A 231 2.26 1.89 6.26
CA PHE A 231 2.97 0.89 7.05
C PHE A 231 2.86 1.18 8.55
N LEU A 232 3.16 2.41 8.98
CA LEU A 232 3.03 2.82 10.38
C LEU A 232 1.61 2.58 10.90
N ARG A 233 0.58 3.02 10.18
CA ARG A 233 -0.80 2.82 10.60
C ARG A 233 -1.13 1.34 10.78
N LYS A 234 -0.65 0.45 9.90
CA LYS A 234 -0.88 -1.00 10.03
C LYS A 234 -0.25 -1.59 11.27
N ILE A 235 0.93 -1.12 11.65
CA ILE A 235 1.60 -1.53 12.90
C ILE A 235 0.84 -0.96 14.09
N LEU A 236 0.54 0.32 14.09
CA LEU A 236 -0.11 1.03 15.19
C LEU A 236 -1.51 0.47 15.49
N GLU A 237 -2.32 0.14 14.47
CA GLU A 237 -3.59 -0.55 14.64
C GLU A 237 -3.45 -1.94 15.31
N LYS A 238 -2.29 -2.59 15.23
CA LYS A 238 -2.01 -3.89 15.85
C LYS A 238 -1.41 -3.78 17.24
N THR A 239 -0.72 -2.68 17.53
CA THR A 239 0.03 -2.45 18.77
C THR A 239 -0.64 -1.39 19.66
N SER A 240 -1.95 -1.17 19.50
CA SER A 240 -2.72 -0.19 20.29
C SER A 240 -2.06 1.18 20.32
N TRP A 241 -1.63 1.66 19.17
CA TRP A 241 -1.02 2.98 18.97
C TRP A 241 0.18 3.26 19.88
N GLN A 242 1.03 2.24 20.10
CA GLN A 242 2.24 2.37 20.94
C GLN A 242 3.16 3.50 20.45
N LYS A 243 3.22 4.59 21.21
CA LYS A 243 4.03 5.78 20.88
C LYS A 243 5.50 5.45 20.69
N LYS A 244 6.10 4.71 21.64
CA LYS A 244 7.53 4.37 21.61
C LYS A 244 7.92 3.65 20.30
N LEU A 245 7.12 2.68 19.88
CA LEU A 245 7.35 1.94 18.64
C LEU A 245 7.23 2.85 17.41
N ALA A 246 6.21 3.70 17.35
CA ALA A 246 6.01 4.62 16.24
C ALA A 246 7.21 5.56 16.04
N PHE A 247 7.68 6.21 17.12
CA PHE A 247 8.81 7.13 17.05
C PHE A 247 10.12 6.43 16.78
N GLN A 248 10.29 5.19 17.26
CA GLN A 248 11.42 4.34 16.90
C GLN A 248 11.44 4.09 15.38
N LEU A 249 10.33 3.68 14.79
CA LEU A 249 10.25 3.39 13.37
C LEU A 249 10.44 4.64 12.49
N ILE A 250 9.88 5.78 12.90
CA ILE A 250 10.13 7.05 12.21
C ILE A 250 11.62 7.41 12.30
N GLY A 251 12.23 7.27 13.48
CA GLY A 251 13.66 7.52 13.68
C GLY A 251 14.54 6.59 12.85
N GLU A 252 14.18 5.30 12.70
CA GLU A 252 14.91 4.36 11.82
C GLU A 252 14.79 4.75 10.34
N TYR A 253 13.64 5.26 9.92
CA TYR A 253 13.46 5.82 8.58
C TYR A 253 14.34 7.07 8.39
N GLU A 254 14.32 8.01 9.36
CA GLU A 254 15.03 9.29 9.28
C GLU A 254 16.56 9.13 9.33
N LYS A 255 17.10 8.06 9.91
CA LYS A 255 18.55 7.73 9.83
C LYS A 255 19.02 7.52 8.39
N VAL A 256 18.15 7.07 7.50
CA VAL A 256 18.46 6.80 6.09
C VAL A 256 18.06 7.98 5.20
N ARG A 257 16.86 8.53 5.44
CA ARG A 257 16.27 9.64 4.70
C ARG A 257 15.51 10.55 5.65
N PRO A 258 16.07 11.74 6.02
CA PRO A 258 15.38 12.71 6.85
C PRO A 258 14.04 13.15 6.23
N LEU A 259 13.03 13.32 7.08
CA LEU A 259 11.73 13.88 6.68
C LEU A 259 11.80 15.41 6.74
N THR A 260 11.31 16.08 5.72
CA THR A 260 11.08 17.54 5.75
C THR A 260 9.89 17.87 6.66
N ASP A 261 9.75 19.13 7.08
CA ASP A 261 8.61 19.56 7.89
C ASP A 261 7.27 19.36 7.15
N ALA A 262 7.27 19.61 5.83
CA ALA A 262 6.10 19.32 4.99
C ALA A 262 5.74 17.83 4.99
N GLU A 263 6.74 16.93 4.90
CA GLU A 263 6.49 15.49 4.98
C GLU A 263 5.99 15.04 6.37
N LYS A 264 6.47 15.64 7.45
CA LYS A 264 5.97 15.38 8.79
C LYS A 264 4.50 15.77 8.94
N LEU A 265 4.10 16.93 8.38
CA LEU A 265 2.71 17.37 8.30
C LEU A 265 1.83 16.40 7.48
N HIS A 266 2.31 15.98 6.31
CA HIS A 266 1.60 15.01 5.47
C HIS A 266 1.46 13.66 6.15
N LEU A 267 2.51 13.17 6.81
CA LEU A 267 2.48 11.94 7.59
C LEU A 267 1.47 12.04 8.73
N TYR A 268 1.45 13.17 9.45
CA TYR A 268 0.41 13.44 10.46
C TYR A 268 -0.99 13.29 9.86
N GLY A 269 -1.27 13.99 8.75
CA GLY A 269 -2.58 13.94 8.10
C GLY A 269 -2.99 12.51 7.72
N ARG A 270 -2.05 11.69 7.23
CA ARG A 270 -2.30 10.28 6.88
C ARG A 270 -2.58 9.39 8.08
N LEU A 271 -1.95 9.66 9.23
CA LEU A 271 -2.20 8.92 10.47
C LEU A 271 -3.48 9.39 11.17
N ALA A 272 -3.78 10.69 11.10
CA ALA A 272 -4.93 11.31 11.73
C ALA A 272 -6.24 11.06 10.98
N TYR A 273 -6.24 11.09 9.63
CA TYR A 273 -7.44 10.83 8.83
C TYR A 273 -8.09 9.49 9.22
N PRO A 274 -9.42 9.42 9.39
CA PRO A 274 -10.12 8.21 9.85
C PRO A 274 -10.26 7.17 8.71
N GLU A 275 -9.14 6.78 8.11
CA GLU A 275 -9.10 5.91 6.94
C GLU A 275 -9.72 4.53 7.20
N LYS A 276 -9.56 4.00 8.42
CA LYS A 276 -10.15 2.70 8.77
C LYS A 276 -11.67 2.76 8.78
N PHE A 277 -12.25 3.81 9.34
CA PHE A 277 -13.68 4.06 9.32
C PHE A 277 -14.18 4.18 7.88
N TRP A 278 -13.51 5.02 7.07
CA TRP A 278 -13.84 5.15 5.65
C TRP A 278 -13.77 3.80 4.92
N LYS A 279 -12.72 3.00 5.11
CA LYS A 279 -12.58 1.69 4.46
C LYS A 279 -13.72 0.73 4.85
N ILE A 280 -14.10 0.69 6.12
CA ILE A 280 -15.21 -0.16 6.60
C ILE A 280 -16.53 0.29 5.97
N ALA A 281 -16.82 1.59 5.99
CA ALA A 281 -18.04 2.16 5.44
C ALA A 281 -18.13 2.00 3.89
N ASN A 282 -17.01 2.26 3.21
CA ASN A 282 -16.93 2.16 1.75
C ASN A 282 -17.00 0.71 1.25
N PHE A 283 -16.38 -0.23 1.96
CA PHE A 283 -16.52 -1.66 1.67
C PHE A 283 -17.98 -2.11 1.80
N TYR A 284 -18.66 -1.70 2.86
CA TYR A 284 -20.09 -1.97 3.04
C TYR A 284 -20.91 -1.44 1.86
N TYR A 285 -20.75 -0.17 1.54
CA TYR A 285 -21.51 0.52 0.49
C TYR A 285 -21.34 -0.13 -0.89
N ASN A 286 -20.10 -0.54 -1.22
CA ASN A 286 -19.76 -1.09 -2.54
C ASN A 286 -19.93 -2.62 -2.64
N SER A 287 -20.13 -3.33 -1.52
CA SER A 287 -20.20 -4.80 -1.56
C SER A 287 -21.46 -5.35 -2.21
N GLY A 288 -22.54 -4.54 -2.28
CA GLY A 288 -23.85 -4.96 -2.83
C GLY A 288 -24.50 -6.15 -2.09
N LYS A 289 -23.96 -6.56 -0.93
CA LYS A 289 -24.42 -7.73 -0.18
C LYS A 289 -25.56 -7.36 0.76
N ALA A 290 -26.59 -8.21 0.81
CA ALA A 290 -27.73 -8.04 1.71
C ALA A 290 -27.35 -8.19 3.20
N TRP A 291 -26.23 -8.82 3.52
CA TRP A 291 -25.73 -9.03 4.88
C TRP A 291 -24.25 -8.68 4.99
N ILE A 292 -23.86 -8.28 6.19
CA ILE A 292 -22.46 -7.95 6.50
C ILE A 292 -21.86 -9.08 7.32
N PRO A 293 -20.68 -9.61 6.93
CA PRO A 293 -19.98 -10.57 7.75
C PRO A 293 -19.70 -10.03 9.16
N MET A 294 -19.86 -10.85 10.21
CA MET A 294 -19.51 -10.51 11.61
C MET A 294 -18.12 -9.87 11.72
N LYS A 295 -17.18 -10.32 10.89
CA LYS A 295 -15.83 -9.75 10.79
C LYS A 295 -15.80 -8.23 10.53
N ASN A 296 -16.82 -7.64 9.90
CA ASN A 296 -16.87 -6.19 9.69
C ASN A 296 -17.38 -5.46 10.93
N MET A 297 -18.30 -6.08 11.69
CA MET A 297 -18.69 -5.60 13.01
C MET A 297 -17.49 -5.56 13.95
N GLU A 298 -16.74 -6.67 14.05
CA GLU A 298 -15.52 -6.78 14.85
C GLU A 298 -14.48 -5.71 14.50
N LYS A 299 -14.30 -5.43 13.19
CA LYS A 299 -13.39 -4.36 12.75
C LYS A 299 -13.86 -2.97 13.21
N LEU A 300 -15.16 -2.73 13.25
CA LEU A 300 -15.71 -1.43 13.69
C LEU A 300 -15.58 -1.30 15.22
N TYR A 301 -15.91 -2.33 15.99
CA TYR A 301 -15.69 -2.35 17.43
C TYR A 301 -14.21 -2.12 17.78
N ARG A 302 -13.31 -2.86 17.16
CA ARG A 302 -11.86 -2.69 17.37
C ARG A 302 -11.37 -1.28 17.01
N LEU A 303 -11.96 -0.65 16.01
CA LEU A 303 -11.63 0.74 15.68
C LEU A 303 -12.02 1.68 16.82
N LEU A 304 -13.25 1.50 17.37
CA LEU A 304 -13.75 2.31 18.47
C LEU A 304 -12.92 2.14 19.74
N ASP A 305 -12.55 0.90 20.05
CA ASP A 305 -11.72 0.57 21.22
C ASP A 305 -10.33 1.22 21.21
N LEU A 306 -9.81 1.57 20.02
CA LEU A 306 -8.47 2.12 19.85
C LEU A 306 -8.44 3.65 19.65
N GLU A 307 -9.58 4.32 19.74
CA GLU A 307 -9.66 5.74 19.34
C GLU A 307 -8.98 6.67 20.37
N GLU A 308 -9.05 6.37 21.65
CA GLU A 308 -8.38 7.17 22.69
C GLU A 308 -6.85 7.04 22.62
N GLU A 309 -6.32 5.83 22.36
CA GLU A 309 -4.90 5.60 22.16
C GLU A 309 -4.39 6.33 20.92
N LYS A 310 -5.19 6.28 19.83
CA LYS A 310 -4.89 7.03 18.60
C LYS A 310 -4.82 8.52 18.87
N LYS A 311 -5.80 9.08 19.56
CA LYS A 311 -5.85 10.50 19.91
C LYS A 311 -4.63 10.92 20.74
N THR A 312 -4.33 10.17 21.80
CA THR A 312 -3.15 10.40 22.65
C THR A 312 -1.84 10.34 21.86
N PHE A 313 -1.75 9.39 20.91
CA PHE A 313 -0.60 9.30 20.00
C PHE A 313 -0.49 10.55 19.11
N LEU A 314 -1.58 10.98 18.49
CA LEU A 314 -1.60 12.14 17.59
C LEU A 314 -1.26 13.46 18.30
N GLU A 315 -1.74 13.65 19.53
CA GLU A 315 -1.37 14.80 20.38
C GLU A 315 0.14 14.81 20.65
N HIS A 316 0.69 13.65 20.98
CA HIS A 316 2.14 13.53 21.20
C HIS A 316 2.94 13.76 19.92
N TYR A 317 2.47 13.23 18.79
CA TYR A 317 3.11 13.45 17.48
C TYR A 317 3.18 14.95 17.15
N ARG A 318 2.08 15.69 17.36
CA ARG A 318 2.06 17.16 17.17
C ARG A 318 3.10 17.84 18.04
N GLY A 319 3.19 17.50 19.32
CA GLY A 319 4.15 18.11 20.24
C GLY A 319 5.62 17.85 19.93
N VAL A 320 5.93 16.79 19.15
CA VAL A 320 7.30 16.43 18.76
C VAL A 320 7.69 16.99 17.41
N TYR A 321 6.77 17.01 16.44
CA TYR A 321 7.09 17.25 15.03
C TYR A 321 6.44 18.50 14.43
N LEU A 322 5.40 19.05 15.07
CA LEU A 322 4.60 20.17 14.58
C LEU A 322 4.49 21.29 15.61
#